data_c62f42be23ae85d0df43d7b0cce0efb1
#
_entry.id   c62f42be23ae85d0df43d7b0cce0efb1
#
_cell.length_a   1.000
_cell.length_b   1.000
_cell.length_c   1.000
_cell.angle_alpha   90.00
_cell.angle_beta   90.00
_cell.angle_gamma   90.00
#
_symmetry.space_group_name_H-M   'P 1'
#
loop_
_entity.id
_entity.type
_entity.pdbx_description
1 polymer ?
#
loop_
_entity_poly.entity_id
_entity_poly.type
_entity_poly.pdbx_seq_one_letter_code
_entity_poly.pdbx_strand_id
1 'polypeptide(L)'
;MVELPYSFHIGNDKNKTKKAKQKNTPTNYNNNAIQNAMQLSKVNHHNLRQYDNNPEKIKTLYGSNDIVKDVKELYKQEFEEARLKYNSKQTRDDRKIKDYYSKISNDTKHDLAVEIIIELGDMDYWWDKDDKEMYKMEKVYDEQVLYLKELVPDFKVANATIHFDESSPHLHIVGIAVKDNCKTGMGKQVGKCSVFTKDNLPKIQNKMRDKCIESFNREYGLNASLKDKQKGRNIDYRVSQMADYDELKKNYNKQRQKINKLNNQTKDLNTKSEEIKDIINNLKNQPLSNKNLLLSNQNKDKIIDYIEEVSKSTNDLKEITNYSLAVDKIKEDFEENHNVIEDLRKKVKTQNEEINDLRYDLNNKDNEISSLKSKIKDLKDSLDYWKDKFQRVVKFIHDKIHGIFGEKDDKYKEMADNLFINGIMDEKEYTSVINKKEKNRDDFER
;
A
#
# COMPACT_ATOMS: atom_id res chain seq x y z
N MET A 1 2.15 10.89 -35.93
CA MET A 1 3.17 10.44 -34.97
C MET A 1 2.42 10.11 -33.70
N VAL A 2 2.67 8.95 -33.08
CA VAL A 2 1.98 8.57 -31.84
C VAL A 2 2.68 9.25 -30.68
N GLU A 3 1.91 9.91 -29.80
CA GLU A 3 2.42 10.54 -28.58
C GLU A 3 1.97 9.75 -27.37
N LEU A 4 2.92 9.29 -26.55
CA LEU A 4 2.68 8.44 -25.38
C LEU A 4 2.95 9.20 -24.07
N PRO A 5 2.09 9.09 -23.06
CA PRO A 5 2.43 9.52 -21.73
C PRO A 5 3.46 8.57 -21.10
N TYR A 6 4.32 9.11 -20.26
CA TYR A 6 5.26 8.34 -19.44
C TYR A 6 5.13 8.78 -18.00
N SER A 7 5.04 7.82 -17.10
CA SER A 7 5.06 8.06 -15.68
C SER A 7 6.23 7.36 -15.00
N PHE A 8 6.81 8.02 -14.00
CA PHE A 8 7.82 7.48 -13.10
C PHE A 8 7.47 7.94 -11.68
N HIS A 9 6.89 7.05 -10.92
CA HIS A 9 6.50 7.32 -9.54
C HIS A 9 7.48 6.67 -8.57
N ILE A 10 7.90 7.43 -7.57
CA ILE A 10 8.66 6.90 -6.44
C ILE A 10 7.81 7.03 -5.19
N GLY A 11 7.66 5.93 -4.47
CA GLY A 11 6.91 5.89 -3.22
C GLY A 11 7.39 6.97 -2.25
N ASN A 12 6.52 7.88 -1.87
CA ASN A 12 6.83 8.97 -0.97
C ASN A 12 5.69 9.23 0.00
N ASP A 13 5.99 9.27 1.29
CA ASP A 13 5.04 9.70 2.31
C ASP A 13 5.13 11.22 2.48
N LYS A 14 4.09 11.93 2.05
CA LYS A 14 3.97 13.38 2.25
C LYS A 14 3.71 13.73 3.73
N ASN A 15 3.13 12.82 4.49
CA ASN A 15 2.76 13.02 5.89
C ASN A 15 3.80 12.38 6.82
N LYS A 16 5.07 12.78 6.73
CA LYS A 16 6.16 12.35 7.62
C LYS A 16 5.98 12.82 9.07
N THR A 17 4.77 12.82 9.57
CA THR A 17 4.52 13.03 11.00
C THR A 17 4.89 11.76 11.76
N LYS A 18 5.42 11.90 12.96
CA LYS A 18 5.72 10.78 13.89
C LYS A 18 4.54 9.82 14.06
N LYS A 19 3.30 10.28 13.84
CA LYS A 19 2.04 9.50 13.90
C LYS A 19 1.89 8.51 12.73
N ALA A 20 2.34 8.84 11.52
CA ALA A 20 2.21 7.96 10.35
C ALA A 20 3.07 6.69 10.44
N LYS A 21 4.06 6.68 11.32
CA LYS A 21 5.01 5.58 11.51
C LYS A 21 4.72 4.70 12.73
N GLN A 22 3.64 4.95 13.46
CA GLN A 22 3.21 4.04 14.52
C GLN A 22 2.73 2.71 13.94
N LYS A 23 3.13 1.60 14.54
CA LYS A 23 2.99 0.21 14.07
C LYS A 23 1.60 -0.22 13.58
N ASN A 24 0.54 0.51 13.93
CA ASN A 24 -0.84 0.15 13.67
C ASN A 24 -1.65 1.24 12.95
N THR A 25 -1.01 2.27 12.42
CA THR A 25 -1.75 3.30 11.68
C THR A 25 -2.04 2.79 10.29
N PRO A 26 -3.31 2.71 9.85
CA PRO A 26 -3.64 2.42 8.46
C PRO A 26 -2.96 3.49 7.60
N THR A 27 -2.07 3.07 6.71
CA THR A 27 -1.48 3.97 5.73
C THR A 27 -2.59 4.52 4.85
N ASN A 28 -2.62 5.82 4.65
CA ASN A 28 -3.47 6.43 3.63
C ASN A 28 -3.21 5.72 2.30
N TYR A 29 -4.28 5.30 1.64
CA TYR A 29 -4.32 4.40 0.50
C TYR A 29 -3.51 4.83 -0.74
N ASN A 30 -2.91 6.01 -0.75
CA ASN A 30 -2.18 6.58 -1.88
C ASN A 30 -0.67 6.71 -1.60
N ASN A 31 -0.14 5.93 -0.67
CA ASN A 31 1.23 6.04 -0.22
C ASN A 31 2.00 4.77 -0.55
N ASN A 32 2.71 4.78 -1.67
CA ASN A 32 3.61 3.70 -2.07
C ASN A 32 4.93 3.70 -1.28
N ALA A 33 4.98 4.37 -0.12
CA ALA A 33 6.13 4.34 0.76
C ALA A 33 6.16 3.05 1.56
N ILE A 34 7.23 2.30 1.47
CA ILE A 34 7.46 1.07 2.23
C ILE A 34 8.28 1.41 3.48
N GLN A 35 7.61 1.71 4.58
CA GLN A 35 8.29 2.15 5.82
C GLN A 35 8.56 1.01 6.79
N ASN A 36 7.78 -0.06 6.73
CA ASN A 36 7.85 -1.19 7.67
C ASN A 36 7.51 -2.53 6.99
N ALA A 37 7.70 -3.62 7.73
CA ALA A 37 7.46 -4.98 7.24
C ALA A 37 6.00 -5.24 6.82
N MET A 38 5.01 -4.60 7.47
CA MET A 38 3.61 -4.76 7.10
C MET A 38 3.31 -4.14 5.73
N GLN A 39 3.88 -2.95 5.46
CA GLN A 39 3.74 -2.30 4.15
C GLN A 39 4.46 -3.09 3.07
N LEU A 40 5.65 -3.61 3.36
CA LEU A 40 6.37 -4.49 2.44
C LEU A 40 5.57 -5.76 2.13
N SER A 41 4.92 -6.38 3.12
CA SER A 41 4.03 -7.52 2.91
C SER A 41 2.84 -7.17 2.00
N LYS A 42 2.24 -5.99 2.16
CA LYS A 42 1.15 -5.52 1.26
C LYS A 42 1.63 -5.35 -0.17
N VAL A 43 2.81 -4.76 -0.37
CA VAL A 43 3.44 -4.62 -1.69
C VAL A 43 3.72 -5.99 -2.30
N ASN A 44 4.25 -6.94 -1.50
CA ASN A 44 4.44 -8.32 -1.94
C ASN A 44 3.15 -8.97 -2.45
N HIS A 45 2.06 -8.87 -1.68
CA HIS A 45 0.75 -9.40 -2.08
C HIS A 45 0.20 -8.72 -3.34
N HIS A 46 0.37 -7.40 -3.45
CA HIS A 46 -0.10 -6.63 -4.61
C HIS A 46 0.72 -6.93 -5.87
N ASN A 47 2.04 -6.79 -5.81
CA ASN A 47 2.89 -6.89 -6.99
C ASN A 47 2.95 -8.31 -7.53
N LEU A 48 2.82 -9.34 -6.68
CA LEU A 48 2.82 -10.74 -7.07
C LEU A 48 1.41 -11.34 -7.19
N ARG A 49 0.34 -10.53 -7.09
CA ARG A 49 -1.07 -10.96 -7.20
C ARG A 49 -1.38 -12.21 -6.38
N GLN A 50 -0.84 -12.30 -5.15
CA GLN A 50 -1.00 -13.48 -4.31
C GLN A 50 -2.45 -13.75 -3.86
N TYR A 51 -3.36 -12.83 -4.13
CA TYR A 51 -4.80 -12.92 -3.90
C TYR A 51 -5.61 -13.25 -5.17
N ASP A 52 -4.95 -13.34 -6.33
CA ASP A 52 -5.60 -13.60 -7.61
C ASP A 52 -5.24 -15.00 -8.12
N ASN A 53 -6.21 -15.67 -8.76
CA ASN A 53 -6.04 -16.99 -9.35
C ASN A 53 -5.49 -16.94 -10.78
N ASN A 54 -5.13 -15.78 -11.32
CA ASN A 54 -4.66 -15.61 -12.69
C ASN A 54 -3.24 -15.01 -12.77
N PRO A 55 -2.20 -15.76 -12.35
CA PRO A 55 -0.83 -15.26 -12.32
C PRO A 55 -0.20 -15.11 -13.72
N GLU A 56 -0.87 -15.54 -14.80
CA GLU A 56 -0.30 -15.55 -16.15
C GLU A 56 -0.03 -14.14 -16.72
N LYS A 57 -0.71 -13.13 -16.18
CA LYS A 57 -0.55 -11.72 -16.59
C LYS A 57 0.48 -10.95 -15.75
N ILE A 58 1.22 -11.65 -14.89
CA ILE A 58 2.28 -11.06 -14.08
C ILE A 58 3.62 -11.65 -14.50
N LYS A 59 4.59 -10.78 -14.74
CA LYS A 59 5.92 -11.21 -15.15
C LYS A 59 6.99 -10.65 -14.21
N THR A 60 7.65 -11.53 -13.49
CA THR A 60 8.83 -11.15 -12.68
C THR A 60 10.06 -11.11 -13.57
N LEU A 61 10.69 -9.94 -13.67
CA LEU A 61 11.93 -9.71 -14.43
C LEU A 61 13.17 -9.92 -13.55
N TYR A 62 13.09 -9.57 -12.29
CA TYR A 62 14.20 -9.65 -11.34
C TYR A 62 13.69 -10.03 -9.95
N GLY A 63 14.48 -10.80 -9.20
CA GLY A 63 14.11 -11.30 -7.88
C GLY A 63 13.35 -12.63 -7.94
N SER A 64 12.66 -12.94 -6.86
CA SER A 64 11.91 -14.19 -6.69
C SER A 64 10.39 -13.92 -6.59
N ASN A 65 9.60 -14.99 -6.35
CA ASN A 65 8.17 -14.87 -6.05
C ASN A 65 7.89 -14.51 -4.57
N ASP A 66 8.85 -13.88 -3.91
CA ASP A 66 8.72 -13.38 -2.53
C ASP A 66 9.58 -12.11 -2.35
N ILE A 67 8.96 -10.95 -2.54
CA ILE A 67 9.61 -9.65 -2.41
C ILE A 67 10.10 -9.41 -0.97
N VAL A 68 9.39 -9.94 0.03
CA VAL A 68 9.81 -9.80 1.44
C VAL A 68 11.13 -10.53 1.68
N LYS A 69 11.27 -11.71 1.12
CA LYS A 69 12.50 -12.50 1.17
C LYS A 69 13.63 -11.79 0.42
N ASP A 70 13.37 -11.35 -0.80
CA ASP A 70 14.35 -10.65 -1.64
C ASP A 70 14.91 -9.40 -0.93
N VAL A 71 14.03 -8.60 -0.31
CA VAL A 71 14.46 -7.41 0.45
C VAL A 71 15.27 -7.80 1.68
N LYS A 72 14.88 -8.84 2.43
CA LYS A 72 15.66 -9.30 3.60
C LYS A 72 17.03 -9.81 3.22
N GLU A 73 17.13 -10.56 2.13
CA GLU A 73 18.43 -11.05 1.62
C GLU A 73 19.31 -9.87 1.19
N LEU A 74 18.75 -8.88 0.51
CA LEU A 74 19.46 -7.68 0.12
C LEU A 74 19.93 -6.86 1.32
N TYR A 75 19.14 -6.77 2.40
CA TYR A 75 19.58 -6.17 3.66
C TYR A 75 20.78 -6.88 4.26
N LYS A 76 20.78 -8.19 4.21
CA LYS A 76 21.91 -9.01 4.69
C LYS A 76 23.15 -8.79 3.83
N GLN A 77 23.00 -8.78 2.51
CA GLN A 77 24.12 -8.55 1.59
C GLN A 77 24.75 -7.16 1.77
N GLU A 78 23.92 -6.12 1.87
CA GLU A 78 24.38 -4.74 1.84
C GLU A 78 24.86 -4.21 3.20
N PHE A 79 24.29 -4.68 4.31
CA PHE A 79 24.50 -4.04 5.62
C PHE A 79 25.14 -4.93 6.68
N GLU A 80 25.27 -6.23 6.47
CA GLU A 80 25.77 -7.14 7.51
C GLU A 80 27.19 -6.83 7.94
N GLU A 81 28.11 -6.58 7.00
CA GLU A 81 29.47 -6.22 7.31
C GLU A 81 29.54 -4.91 8.12
N ALA A 82 28.80 -3.89 7.69
CA ALA A 82 28.76 -2.61 8.38
C ALA A 82 28.13 -2.74 9.77
N ARG A 83 27.14 -3.64 9.95
CA ARG A 83 26.54 -3.97 11.23
C ARG A 83 27.53 -4.62 12.18
N LEU A 84 28.25 -5.62 11.71
CA LEU A 84 29.27 -6.30 12.51
C LEU A 84 30.39 -5.34 12.92
N LYS A 85 30.86 -4.52 11.99
CA LYS A 85 31.88 -3.48 12.26
C LYS A 85 31.39 -2.41 13.25
N TYR A 86 30.11 -2.07 13.21
CA TYR A 86 29.50 -1.17 14.20
C TYR A 86 29.44 -1.85 15.57
N ASN A 87 28.94 -3.08 15.63
CA ASN A 87 28.76 -3.83 16.88
C ASN A 87 30.08 -4.13 17.61
N SER A 88 31.17 -4.36 16.86
CA SER A 88 32.48 -4.61 17.47
C SER A 88 33.04 -3.42 18.26
N LYS A 89 32.56 -2.21 17.97
CA LYS A 89 32.92 -0.98 18.69
C LYS A 89 32.01 -0.69 19.89
N GLN A 90 30.95 -1.48 20.11
CA GLN A 90 30.01 -1.26 21.20
C GLN A 90 30.41 -2.10 22.43
N THR A 91 30.60 -1.43 23.56
CA THR A 91 30.90 -2.07 24.84
C THR A 91 29.64 -2.58 25.55
N ARG A 92 28.47 -2.00 25.23
CA ARG A 92 27.17 -2.32 25.84
C ARG A 92 26.30 -3.08 24.83
N ASP A 93 25.69 -4.20 25.28
CA ASP A 93 24.85 -5.06 24.43
C ASP A 93 23.55 -4.39 23.98
N ASP A 94 23.00 -3.48 24.77
CA ASP A 94 21.79 -2.70 24.42
C ASP A 94 22.02 -1.74 23.23
N ARG A 95 23.28 -1.40 22.92
CA ARG A 95 23.65 -0.57 21.77
C ARG A 95 23.95 -1.38 20.51
N LYS A 96 24.12 -2.69 20.63
CA LYS A 96 24.37 -3.57 19.48
C LYS A 96 23.11 -3.75 18.66
N ILE A 97 23.26 -3.75 17.34
CA ILE A 97 22.18 -3.98 16.38
C ILE A 97 22.12 -5.48 16.11
N LYS A 98 21.07 -6.14 16.59
CA LYS A 98 20.85 -7.58 16.38
C LYS A 98 20.54 -7.89 14.92
N ASP A 99 19.61 -7.15 14.34
CA ASP A 99 19.21 -7.25 12.94
C ASP A 99 18.87 -5.87 12.39
N TYR A 100 19.50 -5.49 11.25
CA TYR A 100 19.33 -4.15 10.71
C TYR A 100 18.00 -3.98 9.98
N TYR A 101 17.48 -5.02 9.34
CA TYR A 101 16.15 -5.01 8.74
C TYR A 101 15.07 -4.71 9.80
N SER A 102 15.07 -5.47 10.90
CA SER A 102 14.13 -5.26 12.00
C SER A 102 14.29 -3.89 12.65
N LYS A 103 15.51 -3.38 12.76
CA LYS A 103 15.76 -2.02 13.27
C LYS A 103 15.10 -0.97 12.39
N ILE A 104 15.27 -1.03 11.07
CA ILE A 104 14.68 -0.06 10.13
C ILE A 104 13.17 -0.25 10.03
N SER A 105 12.66 -1.48 10.05
CA SER A 105 11.22 -1.75 10.06
C SER A 105 10.50 -1.13 11.27
N ASN A 106 11.20 -0.97 12.40
CA ASN A 106 10.68 -0.33 13.60
C ASN A 106 11.08 1.15 13.74
N ASP A 107 11.87 1.67 12.81
CA ASP A 107 12.31 3.07 12.81
C ASP A 107 11.20 4.00 12.30
N THR A 108 11.14 5.19 12.86
CA THR A 108 10.19 6.23 12.48
C THR A 108 10.74 7.24 11.47
N LYS A 109 12.02 7.13 11.09
CA LYS A 109 12.70 8.13 10.24
C LYS A 109 13.03 7.64 8.84
N HIS A 110 13.26 6.34 8.67
CA HIS A 110 13.75 5.78 7.42
C HIS A 110 12.71 4.85 6.80
N ASP A 111 12.66 4.85 5.47
CA ASP A 111 11.86 3.87 4.73
C ASP A 111 12.62 2.53 4.70
N LEU A 112 11.89 1.42 4.87
CA LEU A 112 12.44 0.07 4.83
C LEU A 112 12.87 -0.31 3.41
N ALA A 113 12.05 0.03 2.43
CA ALA A 113 12.32 -0.15 1.01
C ALA A 113 11.73 1.02 0.22
N VAL A 114 12.01 1.07 -1.07
CA VAL A 114 11.48 2.06 -2.00
C VAL A 114 10.85 1.32 -3.16
N GLU A 115 9.64 1.69 -3.51
CA GLU A 115 8.98 1.23 -4.73
C GLU A 115 9.04 2.33 -5.78
N ILE A 116 9.39 1.94 -7.02
CA ILE A 116 9.34 2.76 -8.22
C ILE A 116 8.36 2.11 -9.18
N ILE A 117 7.41 2.89 -9.69
CA ILE A 117 6.45 2.43 -10.69
C ILE A 117 6.72 3.19 -11.98
N ILE A 118 6.87 2.45 -13.09
CA ILE A 118 7.12 2.99 -14.43
C ILE A 118 5.99 2.52 -15.35
N GLU A 119 5.41 3.47 -16.09
CA GLU A 119 4.37 3.21 -17.06
C GLU A 119 4.63 4.01 -18.34
N LEU A 120 4.47 3.37 -19.50
CA LEU A 120 4.52 3.99 -20.82
C LEU A 120 3.23 3.70 -21.59
N GLY A 121 2.60 4.75 -22.09
CA GLY A 121 1.26 4.69 -22.66
C GLY A 121 0.20 4.76 -21.57
N ASP A 122 -0.99 5.08 -21.98
CA ASP A 122 -2.18 5.09 -21.14
C ASP A 122 -3.19 4.05 -21.66
N MET A 123 -4.30 3.96 -20.95
CA MET A 123 -5.40 3.08 -21.34
C MET A 123 -5.81 3.29 -22.81
N ASP A 124 -5.85 4.54 -23.28
CA ASP A 124 -6.28 4.85 -24.66
C ASP A 124 -5.34 4.27 -25.71
N TYR A 125 -4.06 4.23 -25.41
CA TYR A 125 -3.07 3.63 -26.30
C TYR A 125 -3.12 2.10 -26.27
N TRP A 126 -3.23 1.49 -25.05
CA TRP A 126 -3.14 0.03 -24.88
C TRP A 126 -4.46 -0.70 -25.12
N TRP A 127 -5.52 0.03 -25.26
CA TRP A 127 -6.88 -0.42 -25.37
C TRP A 127 -7.17 -1.42 -26.50
N ASP A 128 -6.66 -1.15 -27.71
CA ASP A 128 -6.87 -1.96 -28.91
C ASP A 128 -5.71 -2.92 -29.20
N LYS A 129 -4.74 -3.01 -28.29
CA LYS A 129 -3.59 -3.89 -28.41
C LYS A 129 -3.94 -5.28 -27.85
N ASP A 130 -3.51 -6.30 -28.58
CA ASP A 130 -3.62 -7.68 -28.09
C ASP A 130 -2.52 -8.00 -27.06
N ASP A 131 -2.68 -9.13 -26.35
CA ASP A 131 -1.72 -9.57 -25.35
C ASP A 131 -0.31 -9.74 -25.94
N LYS A 132 -0.18 -10.15 -27.18
CA LYS A 132 1.11 -10.34 -27.86
C LYS A 132 1.83 -9.00 -28.07
N GLU A 133 1.10 -7.96 -28.40
CA GLU A 133 1.66 -6.62 -28.50
C GLU A 133 2.02 -6.08 -27.13
N MET A 134 1.17 -6.26 -26.12
CA MET A 134 1.46 -5.81 -24.75
C MET A 134 2.69 -6.52 -24.17
N TYR A 135 2.87 -7.82 -24.40
CA TYR A 135 4.02 -8.57 -23.87
C TYR A 135 5.37 -8.17 -24.48
N LYS A 136 5.42 -7.42 -25.59
CA LYS A 136 6.68 -6.81 -26.06
C LYS A 136 7.25 -5.81 -25.06
N MET A 137 6.41 -5.23 -24.19
CA MET A 137 6.85 -4.37 -23.11
C MET A 137 7.76 -5.07 -22.10
N GLU A 138 7.77 -6.40 -22.05
CA GLU A 138 8.71 -7.15 -21.21
C GLU A 138 10.16 -6.73 -21.50
N LYS A 139 10.56 -6.66 -22.78
CA LYS A 139 11.90 -6.25 -23.16
C LYS A 139 12.19 -4.77 -22.85
N VAL A 140 11.19 -3.91 -23.07
CA VAL A 140 11.31 -2.49 -22.79
C VAL A 140 11.52 -2.25 -21.29
N TYR A 141 10.77 -2.96 -20.45
CA TYR A 141 10.86 -2.83 -19.01
C TYR A 141 12.07 -3.54 -18.41
N ASP A 142 12.53 -4.64 -19.00
CA ASP A 142 13.79 -5.26 -18.61
C ASP A 142 14.96 -4.29 -18.80
N GLU A 143 15.03 -3.59 -19.94
CA GLU A 143 16.01 -2.54 -20.17
C GLU A 143 15.87 -1.37 -19.18
N GLN A 144 14.65 -1.02 -18.77
CA GLN A 144 14.45 0.00 -17.73
C GLN A 144 15.05 -0.43 -16.38
N VAL A 145 14.89 -1.70 -16.00
CA VAL A 145 15.50 -2.25 -14.77
C VAL A 145 17.02 -2.19 -14.86
N LEU A 146 17.60 -2.66 -15.98
CA LEU A 146 19.04 -2.64 -16.18
C LEU A 146 19.61 -1.21 -16.17
N TYR A 147 18.95 -0.31 -16.90
CA TYR A 147 19.38 1.08 -16.98
C TYR A 147 19.24 1.82 -15.63
N LEU A 148 18.20 1.52 -14.85
CA LEU A 148 18.06 2.08 -13.50
C LEU A 148 19.19 1.64 -12.57
N LYS A 149 19.60 0.36 -12.64
CA LYS A 149 20.74 -0.17 -11.86
C LYS A 149 22.06 0.50 -12.23
N GLU A 150 22.26 0.81 -13.51
CA GLU A 150 23.42 1.54 -14.00
C GLU A 150 23.38 3.02 -13.60
N LEU A 151 22.24 3.67 -13.80
CA LEU A 151 22.06 5.10 -13.56
C LEU A 151 22.09 5.48 -12.08
N VAL A 152 21.61 4.59 -11.21
CA VAL A 152 21.48 4.80 -9.77
C VAL A 152 22.06 3.60 -9.00
N PRO A 153 23.41 3.41 -9.02
CA PRO A 153 24.04 2.24 -8.41
C PRO A 153 23.81 2.12 -6.90
N ASP A 154 23.49 3.23 -6.23
CA ASP A 154 23.17 3.27 -4.82
C ASP A 154 21.71 2.85 -4.53
N PHE A 155 20.89 2.63 -5.55
CA PHE A 155 19.59 1.98 -5.45
C PHE A 155 19.72 0.51 -5.82
N LYS A 156 19.72 -0.35 -4.81
CA LYS A 156 19.83 -1.81 -4.98
C LYS A 156 18.46 -2.40 -5.24
N VAL A 157 18.23 -2.91 -6.44
CA VAL A 157 16.96 -3.56 -6.82
C VAL A 157 16.90 -4.93 -6.15
N ALA A 158 15.79 -5.16 -5.43
CA ALA A 158 15.45 -6.45 -4.83
C ALA A 158 14.53 -7.27 -5.74
N ASN A 159 13.52 -6.61 -6.31
CA ASN A 159 12.53 -7.26 -7.15
C ASN A 159 12.02 -6.29 -8.23
N ALA A 160 11.65 -6.84 -9.40
CA ALA A 160 11.01 -6.09 -10.47
C ALA A 160 9.95 -6.97 -11.15
N THR A 161 8.71 -6.48 -11.20
CA THR A 161 7.55 -7.23 -11.70
C THR A 161 6.70 -6.34 -12.61
N ILE A 162 6.28 -6.89 -13.76
CA ILE A 162 5.37 -6.23 -14.71
C ILE A 162 3.96 -6.75 -14.48
N HIS A 163 3.01 -5.84 -14.50
CA HIS A 163 1.58 -6.12 -14.55
C HIS A 163 1.06 -5.91 -15.97
N PHE A 164 0.41 -6.95 -16.52
CA PHE A 164 -0.32 -6.91 -17.78
C PHE A 164 -1.84 -7.10 -17.59
N ASP A 165 -2.29 -7.26 -16.35
CA ASP A 165 -3.68 -7.51 -15.98
C ASP A 165 -4.50 -6.22 -15.80
N GLU A 166 -3.86 -5.08 -15.81
CA GLU A 166 -4.51 -3.77 -15.67
C GLU A 166 -4.71 -3.06 -17.02
N SER A 167 -5.14 -1.81 -16.99
CA SER A 167 -5.49 -1.03 -18.20
C SER A 167 -4.30 -0.72 -19.11
N SER A 168 -3.11 -0.74 -18.56
CA SER A 168 -1.84 -0.51 -19.24
C SER A 168 -0.73 -1.34 -18.61
N PRO A 169 0.21 -1.87 -19.39
CA PRO A 169 1.39 -2.52 -18.85
C PRO A 169 2.21 -1.55 -18.00
N HIS A 170 2.55 -1.94 -16.77
CA HIS A 170 3.40 -1.12 -15.91
C HIS A 170 4.35 -1.98 -15.07
N LEU A 171 5.47 -1.37 -14.71
CA LEU A 171 6.58 -2.02 -14.03
C LEU A 171 6.66 -1.55 -12.59
N HIS A 172 6.65 -2.48 -11.65
CA HIS A 172 6.95 -2.27 -10.24
C HIS A 172 8.37 -2.68 -9.93
N ILE A 173 9.19 -1.78 -9.40
CA ILE A 173 10.55 -2.04 -8.95
C ILE A 173 10.64 -1.78 -7.45
N VAL A 174 10.96 -2.81 -6.67
CA VAL A 174 11.19 -2.69 -5.23
C VAL A 174 12.67 -2.84 -4.94
N GLY A 175 13.23 -1.93 -4.14
CA GLY A 175 14.65 -1.95 -3.81
C GLY A 175 14.98 -1.14 -2.55
N ILE A 176 16.28 -1.06 -2.25
CA ILE A 176 16.83 -0.37 -1.09
C ILE A 176 17.75 0.74 -1.55
N ALA A 177 17.51 1.96 -1.09
CA ALA A 177 18.43 3.06 -1.28
C ALA A 177 19.54 3.01 -0.21
N VAL A 178 20.77 2.86 -0.63
CA VAL A 178 21.93 2.67 0.24
C VAL A 178 22.74 3.96 0.31
N LYS A 179 23.18 4.30 1.49
CA LYS A 179 24.09 5.43 1.76
C LYS A 179 25.34 4.92 2.42
N ASP A 180 26.48 5.17 1.77
CA ASP A 180 27.81 4.85 2.28
C ASP A 180 28.45 6.02 3.03
N ASN A 181 29.58 5.74 3.68
CA ASN A 181 30.43 6.72 4.38
C ASN A 181 29.68 7.56 5.43
N CYS A 182 28.76 6.93 6.17
CA CYS A 182 28.04 7.59 7.23
C CYS A 182 28.95 7.89 8.43
N LYS A 183 28.97 9.15 8.87
CA LYS A 183 29.83 9.60 9.99
C LYS A 183 29.33 9.12 11.36
N THR A 184 28.04 8.83 11.48
CA THR A 184 27.40 8.40 12.74
C THR A 184 26.61 7.10 12.52
N GLY A 185 26.61 6.24 13.54
CA GLY A 185 25.98 4.92 13.45
C GLY A 185 26.83 3.91 12.65
N MET A 186 26.17 3.09 11.83
CA MET A 186 26.85 2.20 10.90
C MET A 186 27.47 3.00 9.75
N GLY A 187 28.61 2.56 9.22
CA GLY A 187 29.26 3.21 8.08
C GLY A 187 28.42 3.18 6.79
N LYS A 188 27.56 2.17 6.66
CA LYS A 188 26.61 1.99 5.54
C LYS A 188 25.20 1.87 6.11
N GLN A 189 24.26 2.64 5.57
CA GLN A 189 22.88 2.73 6.09
C GLN A 189 21.89 2.92 4.95
N VAL A 190 20.58 2.71 5.23
CA VAL A 190 19.51 3.11 4.30
C VAL A 190 19.45 4.64 4.17
N GLY A 191 19.23 5.14 2.96
CA GLY A 191 19.33 6.57 2.71
C GLY A 191 18.56 7.07 1.49
N LYS A 192 17.23 6.88 1.41
CA LYS A 192 16.40 7.30 0.27
C LYS A 192 16.63 8.76 -0.15
N CYS A 193 16.63 9.69 0.80
CA CYS A 193 16.84 11.11 0.50
C CYS A 193 18.27 11.46 0.05
N SER A 194 19.23 10.58 0.29
CA SER A 194 20.62 10.74 -0.18
C SER A 194 20.78 10.25 -1.62
N VAL A 195 20.06 9.21 -1.99
CA VAL A 195 20.05 8.63 -3.35
C VAL A 195 19.14 9.41 -4.28
N PHE A 196 17.90 9.66 -3.86
CA PHE A 196 16.90 10.39 -4.63
C PHE A 196 16.73 11.81 -4.07
N THR A 197 17.72 12.66 -4.34
CA THR A 197 17.69 14.07 -3.92
C THR A 197 16.72 14.88 -4.78
N LYS A 198 16.34 16.07 -4.31
CA LYS A 198 15.50 16.98 -5.10
C LYS A 198 16.12 17.38 -6.44
N ASP A 199 17.45 17.39 -6.51
CA ASP A 199 18.19 17.84 -7.70
C ASP A 199 18.45 16.70 -8.69
N ASN A 200 18.69 15.46 -8.20
CA ASN A 200 18.97 14.34 -9.08
C ASN A 200 17.72 13.57 -9.53
N LEU A 201 16.66 13.51 -8.73
CA LEU A 201 15.44 12.80 -9.08
C LEU A 201 14.83 13.23 -10.42
N PRO A 202 14.69 14.54 -10.73
CA PRO A 202 14.22 14.97 -12.05
C PRO A 202 15.16 14.55 -13.20
N LYS A 203 16.46 14.50 -12.96
CA LYS A 203 17.45 14.05 -13.96
C LYS A 203 17.34 12.54 -14.22
N ILE A 204 17.17 11.75 -13.15
CA ILE A 204 16.90 10.31 -13.25
C ILE A 204 15.62 10.07 -14.06
N GLN A 205 14.53 10.74 -13.68
CA GLN A 205 13.25 10.62 -14.38
C GLN A 205 13.35 10.97 -15.88
N ASN A 206 14.11 12.01 -16.23
CA ASN A 206 14.30 12.38 -17.64
C ASN A 206 15.06 11.29 -18.41
N LYS A 207 16.18 10.84 -17.87
CA LYS A 207 17.01 9.80 -18.52
C LYS A 207 16.24 8.48 -18.67
N MET A 208 15.51 8.06 -17.64
CA MET A 208 14.67 6.87 -17.68
C MET A 208 13.56 7.01 -18.74
N ARG A 209 12.93 8.19 -18.83
CA ARG A 209 11.92 8.55 -19.81
C ARG A 209 12.46 8.44 -21.25
N ASP A 210 13.61 9.06 -21.50
CA ASP A 210 14.26 9.07 -22.82
C ASP A 210 14.68 7.66 -23.24
N LYS A 211 15.23 6.87 -22.29
CA LYS A 211 15.59 5.48 -22.54
C LYS A 211 14.37 4.58 -22.81
N CYS A 212 13.26 4.83 -22.11
CA CYS A 212 12.03 4.06 -22.27
C CYS A 212 11.46 4.20 -23.68
N ILE A 213 11.33 5.41 -24.20
CA ILE A 213 10.80 5.64 -25.55
C ILE A 213 11.74 5.16 -26.64
N GLU A 214 13.04 5.24 -26.43
CA GLU A 214 14.04 4.67 -27.35
C GLU A 214 13.87 3.15 -27.45
N SER A 215 13.83 2.45 -26.32
CA SER A 215 13.62 1.00 -26.27
C SER A 215 12.28 0.59 -26.87
N PHE A 216 11.22 1.34 -26.55
CA PHE A 216 9.89 1.10 -27.09
C PHE A 216 9.87 1.21 -28.62
N ASN A 217 10.41 2.29 -29.18
CA ASN A 217 10.46 2.51 -30.62
C ASN A 217 11.21 1.40 -31.35
N ARG A 218 12.29 0.92 -30.77
CA ARG A 218 13.07 -0.19 -31.32
C ARG A 218 12.27 -1.51 -31.29
N GLU A 219 11.64 -1.86 -30.17
CA GLU A 219 10.94 -3.14 -30.01
C GLU A 219 9.63 -3.19 -30.81
N TYR A 220 8.98 -2.05 -31.01
CA TYR A 220 7.72 -1.97 -31.75
C TYR A 220 7.90 -1.55 -33.22
N GLY A 221 9.12 -1.16 -33.62
CA GLY A 221 9.37 -0.65 -34.97
C GLY A 221 8.61 0.66 -35.27
N LEU A 222 8.40 1.48 -34.26
CA LEU A 222 7.64 2.73 -34.31
C LEU A 222 8.55 3.96 -34.20
N ASN A 223 7.99 5.11 -34.49
CA ASN A 223 8.59 6.42 -34.22
C ASN A 223 7.63 7.25 -33.37
N ALA A 224 7.40 6.77 -32.16
CA ALA A 224 6.56 7.44 -31.18
C ALA A 224 7.36 8.51 -30.41
N SER A 225 6.68 9.57 -29.99
CA SER A 225 7.21 10.60 -29.12
C SER A 225 6.50 10.58 -27.76
N LEU A 226 7.08 11.28 -26.79
CA LEU A 226 6.49 11.37 -25.46
C LEU A 226 5.66 12.65 -25.33
N LYS A 227 4.46 12.55 -24.77
CA LYS A 227 3.63 13.70 -24.40
C LYS A 227 4.39 14.62 -23.44
N ASP A 228 4.13 15.89 -23.48
CA ASP A 228 4.72 16.85 -22.55
C ASP A 228 4.39 16.52 -21.09
N LYS A 229 5.34 16.84 -20.20
CA LYS A 229 5.15 16.59 -18.76
C LYS A 229 4.02 17.44 -18.21
N GLN A 230 3.00 16.80 -17.68
CA GLN A 230 1.94 17.47 -16.96
C GLN A 230 2.23 17.54 -15.46
N LYS A 231 1.90 18.69 -14.84
CA LYS A 231 1.90 18.82 -13.39
C LYS A 231 0.60 18.21 -12.86
N GLY A 232 0.70 17.08 -12.18
CA GLY A 232 -0.45 16.44 -11.56
C GLY A 232 -0.14 14.98 -11.20
N ARG A 233 -1.06 14.37 -10.51
CA ARG A 233 -1.01 12.95 -10.20
C ARG A 233 -2.17 12.29 -10.92
N ASN A 234 -1.91 11.18 -11.61
CA ASN A 234 -2.97 10.32 -12.12
C ASN A 234 -3.79 9.77 -10.93
N ILE A 235 -5.07 9.60 -11.15
CA ILE A 235 -5.95 8.99 -10.14
C ILE A 235 -5.70 7.48 -10.19
N ASP A 236 -5.11 6.93 -9.12
CA ASP A 236 -4.97 5.49 -8.95
C ASP A 236 -6.33 4.91 -8.51
N TYR A 237 -6.90 3.99 -9.29
CA TYR A 237 -8.10 3.26 -8.91
C TYR A 237 -7.78 2.25 -7.81
N ARG A 238 -8.72 2.01 -6.90
CA ARG A 238 -8.59 0.99 -5.86
C ARG A 238 -8.94 -0.38 -6.44
N VAL A 239 -8.34 -1.44 -5.91
CA VAL A 239 -8.66 -2.83 -6.26
C VAL A 239 -10.18 -3.12 -6.16
N SER A 240 -10.86 -2.52 -5.17
CA SER A 240 -12.33 -2.61 -5.03
C SER A 240 -13.13 -1.89 -6.14
N GLN A 241 -12.49 -1.05 -6.95
CA GLN A 241 -13.10 -0.33 -8.08
C GLN A 241 -12.75 -0.99 -9.42
N MET A 242 -11.89 -2.02 -9.42
CA MET A 242 -11.44 -2.68 -10.64
C MET A 242 -12.56 -3.45 -11.33
N ALA A 243 -13.48 -4.07 -10.59
CA ALA A 243 -14.63 -4.77 -11.17
C ALA A 243 -15.57 -3.81 -11.93
N ASP A 244 -15.88 -2.66 -11.32
CA ASP A 244 -16.69 -1.60 -11.95
C ASP A 244 -15.95 -1.00 -13.16
N TYR A 245 -14.64 -0.86 -13.05
CA TYR A 245 -13.77 -0.39 -14.12
C TYR A 245 -13.72 -1.38 -15.30
N ASP A 246 -13.60 -2.68 -15.04
CA ASP A 246 -13.59 -3.71 -16.08
C ASP A 246 -14.92 -3.79 -16.84
N GLU A 247 -16.04 -3.60 -16.14
CA GLU A 247 -17.36 -3.52 -16.75
C GLU A 247 -17.49 -2.25 -17.62
N LEU A 248 -17.04 -1.10 -17.10
CA LEU A 248 -17.01 0.15 -17.85
C LEU A 248 -16.13 0.06 -19.09
N LYS A 249 -14.94 -0.55 -18.96
CA LYS A 249 -14.00 -0.84 -20.06
C LYS A 249 -14.63 -1.73 -21.12
N LYS A 250 -15.31 -2.80 -20.74
CA LYS A 250 -16.00 -3.71 -21.65
C LYS A 250 -17.12 -3.01 -22.41
N ASN A 251 -17.88 -2.16 -21.75
CA ASN A 251 -18.97 -1.39 -22.35
C ASN A 251 -18.44 -0.32 -23.30
N TYR A 252 -17.42 0.40 -22.91
CA TYR A 252 -16.75 1.38 -23.78
C TYR A 252 -16.13 0.68 -25.02
N ASN A 253 -15.49 -0.48 -24.90
CA ASN A 253 -14.94 -1.29 -25.99
C ASN A 253 -16.01 -1.63 -27.03
N LYS A 254 -17.13 -2.10 -26.57
CA LYS A 254 -18.26 -2.44 -27.40
C LYS A 254 -18.81 -1.23 -28.17
N GLN A 255 -18.82 -0.06 -27.54
CA GLN A 255 -19.27 1.18 -28.17
C GLN A 255 -18.27 1.69 -29.22
N ARG A 256 -16.97 1.66 -28.92
CA ARG A 256 -15.91 2.07 -29.86
C ARG A 256 -15.91 1.22 -31.12
N GLN A 257 -16.06 -0.09 -30.98
CA GLN A 257 -16.21 -1.00 -32.13
C GLN A 257 -17.43 -0.65 -32.97
N LYS A 258 -18.57 -0.30 -32.37
CA LYS A 258 -19.76 0.17 -33.09
C LYS A 258 -19.49 1.47 -33.83
N ILE A 259 -18.84 2.45 -33.21
CA ILE A 259 -18.47 3.75 -33.81
C ILE A 259 -17.53 3.53 -35.00
N ASN A 260 -16.50 2.69 -34.86
CA ASN A 260 -15.59 2.38 -35.98
C ASN A 260 -16.30 1.73 -37.15
N LYS A 261 -17.21 0.80 -36.87
CA LYS A 261 -18.04 0.17 -37.89
C LYS A 261 -18.87 1.18 -38.65
N LEU A 262 -19.48 2.14 -37.94
CA LEU A 262 -20.29 3.20 -38.55
C LEU A 262 -19.47 4.20 -39.34
N ASN A 263 -18.29 4.58 -38.86
CA ASN A 263 -17.40 5.45 -39.63
C ASN A 263 -17.02 4.81 -40.97
N ASN A 264 -16.81 3.49 -41.00
CA ASN A 264 -16.53 2.75 -42.22
C ASN A 264 -17.78 2.71 -43.11
N GLN A 265 -18.96 2.41 -42.57
CA GLN A 265 -20.23 2.44 -43.33
C GLN A 265 -20.51 3.85 -43.88
N THR A 266 -20.25 4.92 -43.13
CA THR A 266 -20.43 6.30 -43.61
C THR A 266 -19.48 6.62 -44.79
N LYS A 267 -18.23 6.13 -44.74
CA LYS A 267 -17.30 6.31 -45.84
C LYS A 267 -17.79 5.60 -47.10
N ASP A 268 -18.24 4.36 -46.97
CA ASP A 268 -18.78 3.58 -48.11
C ASP A 268 -20.05 4.23 -48.67
N LEU A 269 -20.96 4.73 -47.83
CA LEU A 269 -22.15 5.45 -48.27
C LEU A 269 -21.82 6.77 -48.99
N ASN A 270 -20.81 7.50 -48.55
CA ASN A 270 -20.37 8.73 -49.23
C ASN A 270 -19.85 8.41 -50.66
N THR A 271 -19.06 7.33 -50.80
CA THR A 271 -18.56 6.90 -52.10
C THR A 271 -19.71 6.49 -53.04
N LYS A 272 -20.66 5.70 -52.54
CA LYS A 272 -21.86 5.31 -53.31
C LYS A 272 -22.76 6.50 -53.60
N SER A 273 -22.85 7.49 -52.72
CA SER A 273 -23.60 8.71 -52.96
C SER A 273 -23.08 9.49 -54.19
N GLU A 274 -21.76 9.60 -54.34
CA GLU A 274 -21.16 10.23 -55.50
C GLU A 274 -21.45 9.45 -56.81
N GLU A 275 -21.35 8.09 -56.76
CA GLU A 275 -21.72 7.25 -57.89
C GLU A 275 -23.17 7.43 -58.29
N ILE A 276 -24.11 7.53 -57.34
CA ILE A 276 -25.54 7.75 -57.62
C ILE A 276 -25.79 9.12 -58.20
N LYS A 277 -25.10 10.16 -57.69
CA LYS A 277 -25.16 11.53 -58.28
C LYS A 277 -24.72 11.50 -59.74
N ASP A 278 -23.62 10.82 -60.05
CA ASP A 278 -23.12 10.70 -61.40
C ASP A 278 -24.10 9.97 -62.33
N ILE A 279 -24.76 8.90 -61.85
CA ILE A 279 -25.82 8.21 -62.59
C ILE A 279 -26.97 9.15 -62.89
N ILE A 280 -27.44 9.90 -61.90
CA ILE A 280 -28.56 10.85 -62.04
C ILE A 280 -28.20 11.99 -63.01
N ASN A 281 -27.02 12.55 -62.89
CA ASN A 281 -26.56 13.65 -63.72
C ASN A 281 -26.36 13.24 -65.19
N ASN A 282 -26.08 11.96 -65.45
CA ASN A 282 -25.86 11.45 -66.78
C ASN A 282 -27.11 10.83 -67.43
N LEU A 283 -28.30 10.92 -66.80
CA LEU A 283 -29.54 10.44 -67.38
C LEU A 283 -29.89 11.21 -68.63
N LYS A 284 -30.23 10.50 -69.75
CA LYS A 284 -30.65 11.07 -71.04
C LYS A 284 -32.14 11.09 -71.12
N ASN A 285 -32.65 12.11 -71.87
CA ASN A 285 -34.07 12.16 -72.18
C ASN A 285 -34.52 10.99 -73.08
N GLN A 286 -35.74 10.54 -72.89
CA GLN A 286 -36.36 9.55 -73.77
C GLN A 286 -36.48 10.14 -75.19
N PRO A 287 -36.19 9.39 -76.23
CA PRO A 287 -36.44 9.82 -77.61
C PRO A 287 -37.90 10.29 -77.77
N LEU A 288 -38.08 11.46 -78.33
CA LEU A 288 -39.39 12.10 -78.51
C LEU A 288 -40.12 12.66 -77.21
N SER A 289 -39.44 12.67 -76.07
CA SER A 289 -40.02 13.24 -74.86
C SER A 289 -38.97 13.99 -74.05
N ASN A 290 -39.16 15.27 -73.79
CA ASN A 290 -38.31 16.07 -72.93
C ASN A 290 -38.73 15.98 -71.45
N LYS A 291 -39.76 15.18 -71.12
CA LYS A 291 -40.32 15.06 -69.75
C LYS A 291 -39.90 13.77 -69.05
N ASN A 292 -39.43 12.74 -69.82
CA ASN A 292 -39.08 11.44 -69.28
C ASN A 292 -37.58 11.17 -69.42
N LEU A 293 -36.94 10.70 -68.36
CA LEU A 293 -35.54 10.29 -68.36
C LEU A 293 -35.43 8.78 -68.55
N LEU A 294 -34.44 8.33 -69.30
CA LEU A 294 -34.13 6.92 -69.47
C LEU A 294 -33.22 6.43 -68.38
N LEU A 295 -33.68 5.48 -67.62
CA LEU A 295 -32.93 4.77 -66.54
C LEU A 295 -32.75 3.34 -66.95
N SER A 296 -31.52 2.83 -67.07
CA SER A 296 -31.25 1.43 -67.27
C SER A 296 -31.64 0.59 -66.06
N ASN A 297 -32.02 -0.68 -66.26
CA ASN A 297 -32.32 -1.55 -65.13
C ASN A 297 -31.14 -1.67 -64.16
N GLN A 298 -29.92 -1.74 -64.66
CA GLN A 298 -28.72 -1.81 -63.84
C GLN A 298 -28.53 -0.55 -62.97
N ASN A 299 -28.80 0.64 -63.50
CA ASN A 299 -28.72 1.88 -62.71
C ASN A 299 -29.90 2.01 -61.71
N LYS A 300 -31.08 1.50 -62.08
CA LYS A 300 -32.21 1.40 -61.15
C LYS A 300 -31.86 0.54 -59.95
N ASP A 301 -31.26 -0.63 -60.17
CA ASP A 301 -30.87 -1.56 -59.08
C ASP A 301 -29.84 -0.89 -58.17
N LYS A 302 -28.82 -0.24 -58.73
CA LYS A 302 -27.83 0.52 -57.93
C LYS A 302 -28.46 1.61 -57.04
N ILE A 303 -29.45 2.31 -57.54
CA ILE A 303 -30.18 3.35 -56.79
C ILE A 303 -30.98 2.70 -55.64
N ILE A 304 -31.64 1.58 -55.91
CA ILE A 304 -32.42 0.86 -54.90
C ILE A 304 -31.49 0.35 -53.80
N ASP A 305 -30.40 -0.32 -54.15
CA ASP A 305 -29.40 -0.82 -53.18
C ASP A 305 -28.86 0.30 -52.29
N TYR A 306 -28.55 1.45 -52.89
CA TYR A 306 -28.12 2.62 -52.12
C TYR A 306 -29.17 3.11 -51.13
N ILE A 307 -30.44 3.19 -51.54
CA ILE A 307 -31.56 3.62 -50.68
C ILE A 307 -31.74 2.65 -49.51
N GLU A 308 -31.64 1.33 -49.79
CA GLU A 308 -31.73 0.31 -48.74
C GLU A 308 -30.58 0.40 -47.72
N GLU A 309 -29.34 0.61 -48.19
CA GLU A 309 -28.17 0.81 -47.33
C GLU A 309 -28.27 2.09 -46.48
N VAL A 310 -28.73 3.20 -47.06
CA VAL A 310 -28.98 4.47 -46.31
C VAL A 310 -30.04 4.27 -45.26
N SER A 311 -31.12 3.53 -45.59
CA SER A 311 -32.21 3.22 -44.63
C SER A 311 -31.67 2.39 -43.45
N LYS A 312 -30.87 1.38 -43.74
CA LYS A 312 -30.25 0.52 -42.73
C LYS A 312 -29.28 1.33 -41.84
N SER A 313 -28.42 2.15 -42.44
CA SER A 313 -27.48 2.99 -41.67
C SER A 313 -28.18 4.06 -40.84
N THR A 314 -29.32 4.57 -41.28
CA THR A 314 -30.15 5.50 -40.51
C THR A 314 -30.76 4.83 -39.26
N ASN A 315 -31.14 3.56 -39.36
CA ASN A 315 -31.62 2.79 -38.21
C ASN A 315 -30.47 2.50 -37.21
N ASP A 316 -29.29 2.16 -37.72
CA ASP A 316 -28.07 2.00 -36.91
C ASP A 316 -27.71 3.30 -36.16
N LEU A 317 -27.84 4.47 -36.82
CA LEU A 317 -27.67 5.80 -36.23
C LEU A 317 -28.71 6.12 -35.16
N LYS A 318 -29.98 5.72 -35.32
CA LYS A 318 -31.02 5.87 -34.30
C LYS A 318 -30.68 5.07 -33.03
N GLU A 319 -30.18 3.87 -33.20
CA GLU A 319 -29.68 3.09 -32.04
C GLU A 319 -28.57 3.81 -31.29
N ILE A 320 -27.65 4.48 -32.02
CA ILE A 320 -26.54 5.22 -31.41
C ILE A 320 -27.02 6.51 -30.74
N THR A 321 -27.99 7.21 -31.31
CA THR A 321 -28.56 8.38 -30.65
C THR A 321 -29.20 7.99 -29.32
N ASN A 322 -29.87 6.83 -29.28
CA ASN A 322 -30.38 6.27 -28.03
C ASN A 322 -29.25 5.87 -27.06
N TYR A 323 -28.09 5.41 -27.57
CA TYR A 323 -26.91 5.12 -26.77
C TYR A 323 -26.24 6.43 -26.27
N SER A 324 -26.21 7.49 -27.06
CA SER A 324 -25.67 8.80 -26.63
C SER A 324 -26.48 9.34 -25.44
N LEU A 325 -27.80 9.26 -25.49
CA LEU A 325 -28.68 9.61 -24.38
C LEU A 325 -28.44 8.73 -23.14
N ALA A 326 -28.14 7.43 -23.33
CA ALA A 326 -27.77 6.53 -22.24
C ALA A 326 -26.40 6.84 -21.66
N VAL A 327 -25.42 7.27 -22.50
CA VAL A 327 -24.10 7.73 -22.05
C VAL A 327 -24.20 9.03 -21.28
N ASP A 328 -25.03 9.97 -21.72
CA ASP A 328 -25.26 11.22 -21.00
C ASP A 328 -25.90 10.96 -19.63
N LYS A 329 -26.83 10.01 -19.56
CA LYS A 329 -27.44 9.56 -18.28
C LYS A 329 -26.40 8.87 -17.37
N ILE A 330 -25.54 8.02 -17.94
CA ILE A 330 -24.45 7.39 -17.18
C ILE A 330 -23.46 8.46 -16.67
N LYS A 331 -23.23 9.49 -17.45
CA LYS A 331 -22.39 10.61 -17.03
C LYS A 331 -23.00 11.41 -15.88
N GLU A 332 -24.30 11.67 -15.94
CA GLU A 332 -25.04 12.30 -14.83
C GLU A 332 -25.01 11.42 -13.58
N ASP A 333 -25.29 10.11 -13.69
CA ASP A 333 -25.20 9.16 -12.59
C ASP A 333 -23.76 9.07 -12.03
N PHE A 334 -22.75 9.20 -12.89
CA PHE A 334 -21.35 9.22 -12.48
C PHE A 334 -20.97 10.51 -11.72
N GLU A 335 -21.46 11.67 -12.15
CA GLU A 335 -21.26 12.93 -11.45
C GLU A 335 -21.98 12.95 -10.10
N GLU A 336 -23.20 12.38 -10.01
CA GLU A 336 -23.92 12.24 -8.75
C GLU A 336 -23.20 11.30 -7.79
N ASN A 337 -22.75 10.14 -8.27
CA ASN A 337 -21.95 9.20 -7.49
C ASN A 337 -20.60 9.80 -7.07
N HIS A 338 -19.97 10.62 -7.92
CA HIS A 338 -18.75 11.33 -7.57
C HIS A 338 -18.98 12.29 -6.39
N ASN A 339 -20.09 13.03 -6.37
CA ASN A 339 -20.45 13.93 -5.28
C ASN A 339 -20.68 13.17 -3.98
N VAL A 340 -21.40 12.03 -4.04
CA VAL A 340 -21.60 11.13 -2.89
C VAL A 340 -20.26 10.59 -2.37
N ILE A 341 -19.36 10.21 -3.26
CA ILE A 341 -18.01 9.74 -2.88
C ILE A 341 -17.21 10.86 -2.20
N GLU A 342 -17.27 12.09 -2.69
CA GLU A 342 -16.58 13.22 -2.05
C GLU A 342 -17.16 13.54 -0.66
N ASP A 343 -18.46 13.44 -0.48
CA ASP A 343 -19.10 13.62 0.83
C ASP A 343 -18.75 12.49 1.81
N LEU A 344 -18.71 11.25 1.33
CA LEU A 344 -18.23 10.13 2.12
C LEU A 344 -16.75 10.27 2.48
N ARG A 345 -15.92 10.77 1.56
CA ARG A 345 -14.51 11.07 1.85
C ARG A 345 -14.35 12.13 2.93
N LYS A 346 -15.17 13.19 2.91
CA LYS A 346 -15.18 14.20 3.98
C LYS A 346 -15.57 13.58 5.31
N LYS A 347 -16.63 12.77 5.36
CA LYS A 347 -17.05 12.04 6.58
C LYS A 347 -15.97 11.11 7.11
N VAL A 348 -15.34 10.32 6.23
CA VAL A 348 -14.21 9.45 6.60
C VAL A 348 -13.02 10.24 7.13
N LYS A 349 -12.76 11.43 6.55
CA LYS A 349 -11.70 12.31 7.06
C LYS A 349 -12.00 12.78 8.48
N THR A 350 -13.21 13.28 8.73
CA THR A 350 -13.64 13.72 10.07
C THR A 350 -13.57 12.58 11.08
N GLN A 351 -14.09 11.40 10.74
CA GLN A 351 -14.00 10.22 11.59
C GLN A 351 -12.57 9.79 11.89
N ASN A 352 -11.67 9.90 10.92
CA ASN A 352 -10.24 9.63 11.16
C ASN A 352 -9.59 10.65 12.10
N GLU A 353 -9.99 11.91 12.04
CA GLU A 353 -9.56 12.95 12.97
C GLU A 353 -10.05 12.62 14.39
N GLU A 354 -11.32 12.28 14.57
CA GLU A 354 -11.89 11.83 15.86
C GLU A 354 -11.20 10.57 16.40
N ILE A 355 -10.95 9.58 15.54
CA ILE A 355 -10.21 8.36 15.92
C ILE A 355 -8.79 8.71 16.39
N ASN A 356 -8.13 9.67 15.75
CA ASN A 356 -6.80 10.11 16.18
C ASN A 356 -6.82 10.81 17.54
N ASP A 357 -7.82 11.62 17.81
CA ASP A 357 -7.99 12.30 19.09
C ASP A 357 -8.29 11.29 20.21
N LEU A 358 -9.21 10.34 19.97
CA LEU A 358 -9.49 9.26 20.91
C LEU A 358 -8.27 8.38 21.19
N ARG A 359 -7.43 8.11 20.17
CA ARG A 359 -6.16 7.39 20.36
C ARG A 359 -5.16 8.18 21.17
N TYR A 360 -5.11 9.49 20.99
CA TYR A 360 -4.27 10.37 21.81
C TYR A 360 -4.70 10.31 23.28
N ASP A 361 -6.00 10.40 23.54
CA ASP A 361 -6.55 10.32 24.90
C ASP A 361 -6.30 8.95 25.54
N LEU A 362 -6.48 7.87 24.77
CA LEU A 362 -6.16 6.51 25.23
C LEU A 362 -4.70 6.38 25.63
N ASN A 363 -3.77 6.91 24.83
CA ASN A 363 -2.34 6.87 25.13
C ASN A 363 -2.00 7.69 26.40
N ASN A 364 -2.69 8.81 26.62
CA ASN A 364 -2.53 9.58 27.84
C ASN A 364 -3.03 8.80 29.08
N LYS A 365 -4.16 8.09 28.95
CA LYS A 365 -4.69 7.19 29.99
C LYS A 365 -3.76 6.01 30.27
N ASP A 366 -3.16 5.40 29.25
CA ASP A 366 -2.17 4.33 29.43
C ASP A 366 -0.93 4.81 30.20
N ASN A 367 -0.47 6.04 29.94
CA ASN A 367 0.62 6.65 30.67
C ASN A 367 0.24 6.93 32.15
N GLU A 368 -0.98 7.40 32.40
CA GLU A 368 -1.53 7.61 33.75
C GLU A 368 -1.63 6.27 34.49
N ILE A 369 -2.17 5.23 33.87
CA ILE A 369 -2.24 3.87 34.43
C ILE A 369 -0.84 3.34 34.76
N SER A 370 0.14 3.55 33.88
CA SER A 370 1.52 3.14 34.13
C SER A 370 2.15 3.84 35.32
N SER A 371 1.88 5.15 35.47
CA SER A 371 2.30 5.95 36.63
C SER A 371 1.64 5.45 37.90
N LEU A 372 0.33 5.19 37.88
CA LEU A 372 -0.40 4.66 39.04
C LEU A 372 0.08 3.27 39.44
N LYS A 373 0.37 2.38 38.47
CA LYS A 373 0.95 1.05 38.73
C LYS A 373 2.31 1.15 39.43
N SER A 374 3.16 2.11 39.03
CA SER A 374 4.44 2.36 39.72
C SER A 374 4.21 2.80 41.15
N LYS A 375 3.31 3.76 41.38
CA LYS A 375 2.98 4.21 42.74
C LYS A 375 2.43 3.09 43.62
N ILE A 376 1.56 2.24 43.10
CA ILE A 376 1.03 1.07 43.79
C ILE A 376 2.17 0.11 44.17
N LYS A 377 3.14 -0.10 43.28
CA LYS A 377 4.31 -0.93 43.59
C LYS A 377 5.13 -0.32 44.73
N ASP A 378 5.44 0.97 44.65
CA ASP A 378 6.22 1.68 45.70
C ASP A 378 5.51 1.61 47.08
N LEU A 379 4.17 1.76 47.07
CA LEU A 379 3.37 1.65 48.30
C LEU A 379 3.36 0.22 48.85
N LYS A 380 3.32 -0.80 47.99
CA LYS A 380 3.42 -2.20 48.46
C LYS A 380 4.79 -2.49 49.04
N ASP A 381 5.85 -2.07 48.38
CA ASP A 381 7.22 -2.25 48.87
C ASP A 381 7.41 -1.55 50.22
N SER A 382 6.83 -0.34 50.39
CA SER A 382 6.82 0.38 51.64
C SER A 382 6.00 -0.35 52.71
N LEU A 383 4.85 -0.89 52.37
CA LEU A 383 4.01 -1.66 53.30
C LEU A 383 4.73 -2.92 53.78
N ASP A 384 5.38 -3.65 52.88
CA ASP A 384 6.13 -4.86 53.22
C ASP A 384 7.34 -4.53 54.11
N TYR A 385 8.03 -3.39 53.89
CA TYR A 385 9.08 -2.89 54.75
C TYR A 385 8.56 -2.61 56.20
N TRP A 386 7.40 -1.94 56.31
CA TRP A 386 6.83 -1.64 57.61
C TRP A 386 6.31 -2.88 58.33
N LYS A 387 5.74 -3.84 57.61
CA LYS A 387 5.35 -5.16 58.16
C LYS A 387 6.55 -5.91 58.74
N ASP A 388 7.65 -5.99 58.00
CA ASP A 388 8.88 -6.65 58.47
C ASP A 388 9.45 -5.94 59.70
N LYS A 389 9.47 -4.60 59.68
CA LYS A 389 9.92 -3.80 60.80
C LYS A 389 9.03 -4.03 62.03
N PHE A 390 7.72 -4.06 61.86
CA PHE A 390 6.76 -4.34 62.90
C PHE A 390 6.96 -5.74 63.50
N GLN A 391 7.12 -6.75 62.65
CA GLN A 391 7.41 -8.12 63.10
C GLN A 391 8.71 -8.21 63.92
N ARG A 392 9.77 -7.48 63.52
CA ARG A 392 11.01 -7.41 64.33
C ARG A 392 10.79 -6.75 65.66
N VAL A 393 9.99 -5.71 65.75
CA VAL A 393 9.66 -5.07 67.04
C VAL A 393 8.86 -6.01 67.92
N VAL A 394 7.85 -6.70 67.35
CA VAL A 394 7.06 -7.70 68.11
C VAL A 394 7.95 -8.84 68.62
N LYS A 395 8.85 -9.34 67.79
CA LYS A 395 9.83 -10.38 68.21
C LYS A 395 10.75 -9.89 69.28
N PHE A 396 11.27 -8.65 69.18
CA PHE A 396 12.12 -8.05 70.21
C PHE A 396 11.37 -7.89 71.55
N ILE A 397 10.13 -7.44 71.54
CA ILE A 397 9.28 -7.29 72.72
C ILE A 397 9.04 -8.69 73.33
N HIS A 398 8.71 -9.69 72.51
CA HIS A 398 8.51 -11.09 72.91
C HIS A 398 9.77 -11.63 73.57
N ASP A 399 10.95 -11.51 72.97
CA ASP A 399 12.21 -12.01 73.47
C ASP A 399 12.61 -11.30 74.81
N LYS A 400 12.30 -10.01 74.97
CA LYS A 400 12.54 -9.27 76.16
C LYS A 400 11.59 -9.67 77.30
N ILE A 401 10.32 -9.87 77.03
CA ILE A 401 9.33 -10.30 78.05
C ILE A 401 9.68 -11.72 78.50
N HIS A 402 10.06 -12.61 77.60
CA HIS A 402 10.47 -13.96 77.88
C HIS A 402 11.74 -14.00 78.75
N GLY A 403 12.67 -13.06 78.53
CA GLY A 403 13.87 -12.90 79.31
C GLY A 403 13.66 -12.27 80.75
N ILE A 404 12.60 -11.48 80.90
CA ILE A 404 12.32 -10.79 82.18
C ILE A 404 11.43 -11.63 83.18
N PHE A 405 10.49 -12.40 82.62
CA PHE A 405 9.46 -13.05 83.39
C PHE A 405 9.66 -14.55 83.62
N GLY A 406 10.71 -15.13 83.02
CA GLY A 406 10.89 -16.59 83.16
C GLY A 406 9.60 -17.34 82.81
N GLU A 407 9.60 -18.62 82.74
CA GLU A 407 8.49 -19.49 82.36
C GLU A 407 7.24 -19.45 83.24
N LYS A 408 6.70 -18.28 83.60
CA LYS A 408 5.38 -18.19 84.24
C LYS A 408 4.31 -18.02 83.16
N ASP A 409 3.75 -19.17 82.84
CA ASP A 409 2.86 -19.50 81.72
C ASP A 409 1.64 -18.60 81.55
N ASP A 410 1.04 -18.06 82.56
CA ASP A 410 -0.26 -17.41 82.45
C ASP A 410 -0.24 -16.00 81.91
N LYS A 411 0.82 -15.23 82.18
CA LYS A 411 0.94 -13.85 81.65
C LYS A 411 1.27 -13.80 80.16
N TYR A 412 1.96 -14.80 79.64
CA TYR A 412 2.29 -14.90 78.21
C TYR A 412 1.05 -15.22 77.38
N LYS A 413 0.21 -16.13 77.86
CA LYS A 413 -1.07 -16.47 77.24
C LYS A 413 -2.02 -15.28 77.27
N GLU A 414 -2.15 -14.61 78.41
CA GLU A 414 -2.96 -13.39 78.62
C GLU A 414 -2.53 -12.26 77.64
N MET A 415 -1.23 -12.13 77.39
CA MET A 415 -0.70 -11.18 76.41
C MET A 415 -0.99 -11.57 74.95
N ALA A 416 -0.86 -12.85 74.58
CA ALA A 416 -1.21 -13.36 73.29
C ALA A 416 -2.72 -13.19 73.03
N ASP A 417 -3.55 -13.52 74.02
CA ASP A 417 -5.00 -13.35 73.97
C ASP A 417 -5.37 -11.85 73.75
N ASN A 418 -4.70 -10.93 74.46
CA ASN A 418 -4.91 -9.50 74.31
C ASN A 418 -4.50 -8.99 72.89
N LEU A 419 -3.38 -9.48 72.35
CA LEU A 419 -2.93 -9.08 70.99
C LEU A 419 -3.88 -9.64 69.92
N PHE A 420 -4.42 -10.83 70.06
CA PHE A 420 -5.40 -11.43 69.18
C PHE A 420 -6.77 -10.70 69.27
N ILE A 421 -7.30 -10.48 70.47
CA ILE A 421 -8.57 -9.77 70.71
C ILE A 421 -8.55 -8.37 70.17
N ASN A 422 -7.39 -7.65 70.23
CA ASN A 422 -7.24 -6.34 69.69
C ASN A 422 -6.87 -6.29 68.19
N GLY A 423 -6.89 -7.44 67.46
CA GLY A 423 -6.64 -7.55 66.04
C GLY A 423 -5.20 -7.21 65.61
N ILE A 424 -4.26 -7.24 66.56
CA ILE A 424 -2.83 -6.98 66.34
C ILE A 424 -2.14 -8.27 65.85
N MET A 425 -2.69 -9.45 66.23
CA MET A 425 -2.22 -10.79 65.84
C MET A 425 -3.33 -11.51 65.09
N ASP A 426 -3.00 -12.16 63.97
CA ASP A 426 -3.97 -12.99 63.27
C ASP A 426 -4.12 -14.39 63.85
N GLU A 427 -5.15 -15.15 63.39
CA GLU A 427 -5.48 -16.45 63.93
C GLU A 427 -4.33 -17.48 63.75
N LYS A 428 -3.56 -17.35 62.64
CA LYS A 428 -2.39 -18.24 62.40
C LYS A 428 -1.22 -17.90 63.29
N GLU A 429 -0.98 -16.62 63.53
CA GLU A 429 0.05 -16.14 64.43
C GLU A 429 -0.28 -16.52 65.88
N TYR A 430 -1.53 -16.31 66.28
CA TYR A 430 -2.02 -16.73 67.62
C TYR A 430 -1.89 -18.25 67.83
N THR A 431 -2.38 -19.05 66.88
CA THR A 431 -2.30 -20.52 66.92
C THR A 431 -0.85 -21.01 66.96
N SER A 432 0.05 -20.34 66.17
CA SER A 432 1.49 -20.64 66.19
C SER A 432 2.15 -20.37 67.56
N VAL A 433 1.72 -19.32 68.25
CA VAL A 433 2.22 -18.92 69.56
C VAL A 433 1.75 -19.91 70.65
N ILE A 434 0.47 -20.35 70.60
CA ILE A 434 -0.11 -21.27 71.59
C ILE A 434 0.36 -22.70 71.36
N ASN A 435 0.41 -23.19 70.11
CA ASN A 435 0.79 -24.60 69.79
C ASN A 435 2.31 -24.89 69.93
N LYS A 436 3.18 -23.89 69.90
CA LYS A 436 4.59 -24.09 70.21
C LYS A 436 4.80 -24.56 71.64
N LYS A 437 3.84 -24.36 72.53
CA LYS A 437 3.88 -24.69 73.93
C LYS A 437 3.47 -26.12 74.22
N GLU A 438 2.51 -26.65 73.48
CA GLU A 438 2.10 -28.06 73.65
C GLU A 438 3.23 -29.00 73.22
N LYS A 439 3.98 -28.69 72.17
CA LYS A 439 5.15 -29.47 71.77
C LYS A 439 6.30 -29.49 72.77
N ASN A 440 6.53 -28.37 73.47
CA ASN A 440 7.59 -28.32 74.48
C ASN A 440 7.20 -28.97 75.81
N ARG A 441 5.92 -29.21 76.05
CA ARG A 441 5.46 -29.94 77.27
C ARG A 441 5.63 -31.46 77.07
N ASP A 442 5.39 -32.00 75.89
CA ASP A 442 5.52 -33.41 75.60
C ASP A 442 7.00 -33.90 75.56
N ASP A 443 7.96 -33.00 75.33
CA ASP A 443 9.38 -33.29 75.33
C ASP A 443 10.02 -33.29 76.76
N PHE A 444 9.26 -32.83 77.79
CA PHE A 444 9.75 -32.79 79.17
C PHE A 444 9.15 -33.88 80.11
N GLU A 445 8.19 -34.65 79.54
CA GLU A 445 7.58 -35.81 80.26
C GLU A 445 8.03 -37.16 79.68
N ARG A 446 9.14 -37.20 78.96
CA ARG A 446 9.80 -38.45 78.56
C ARG A 446 11.17 -38.67 79.19
#